data_0be6ac0b4776c2616a618252b5047890
#
_entry.id   0be6ac0b4776c2616a618252b5047890
#
_cell.length_a   1.000
_cell.length_b   1.000
_cell.length_c   1.000
_cell.angle_alpha   90.00
_cell.angle_beta   90.00
_cell.angle_gamma   90.00
#
_symmetry.space_group_name_H-M   'P 1'
#
loop_
_entity.id
_entity.type
_entity.pdbx_description
1 polymer ?
#
loop_
_entity_poly.entity_id
_entity_poly.type
_entity_poly.pdbx_seq_one_letter_code
_entity_poly.pdbx_strand_id
1 'polypeptide(L)'
;MSDIIYFLHHSGFIYENETSLLVFDFYKDPEDRLETLLKDSKKKLYFFVSHYHADHFNRDIRRWEERAEAYIMHKNCWLTMDREEKKHLMVPGDTLTLGDLTVIMYGSTDEGGSFLVKSGGKTIFHAGDLNWWHWAGEPAADNLAAKRDFFHELSRFSERQVDVAFFPVDARQQAAREWGVMAYLERVEPKLLVAMHAFGKRWLPSYEFLWHYPEQKLWIPEKDGDVKEAES
;
A
#
# COMPACT_ATOMS: atom_id res chain seq x y z
N MET A 1 8.58 -5.64 20.69
CA MET A 1 9.23 -6.21 19.49
C MET A 1 9.17 -5.15 18.41
N SER A 2 10.20 -5.05 17.55
CA SER A 2 10.15 -4.18 16.38
C SER A 2 9.12 -4.74 15.39
N ASP A 3 8.37 -3.84 14.73
CA ASP A 3 7.47 -4.24 13.64
C ASP A 3 8.30 -4.67 12.43
N ILE A 4 7.78 -5.59 11.62
CA ILE A 4 8.50 -6.15 10.49
C ILE A 4 7.67 -5.99 9.21
N ILE A 5 8.32 -5.61 8.13
CA ILE A 5 7.72 -5.49 6.81
C ILE A 5 8.33 -6.54 5.89
N TYR A 6 7.48 -7.28 5.20
CA TYR A 6 7.88 -8.27 4.19
C TYR A 6 7.39 -7.81 2.83
N PHE A 7 8.26 -7.76 1.86
CA PHE A 7 7.90 -7.54 0.47
C PHE A 7 7.51 -8.86 -0.18
N LEU A 8 6.32 -8.93 -0.74
CA LEU A 8 5.84 -10.13 -1.43
C LEU A 8 6.14 -10.04 -2.93
N HIS A 9 5.48 -9.12 -3.61
CA HIS A 9 5.68 -8.83 -5.02
C HIS A 9 4.92 -7.56 -5.41
N HIS A 10 5.47 -6.74 -6.30
CA HIS A 10 4.85 -5.54 -6.88
C HIS A 10 4.41 -4.50 -5.84
N SER A 11 3.12 -4.48 -5.48
CA SER A 11 2.56 -3.64 -4.42
C SER A 11 2.11 -4.46 -3.20
N GLY A 12 2.42 -5.76 -3.19
CA GLY A 12 2.07 -6.70 -2.13
C GLY A 12 3.06 -6.66 -0.97
N PHE A 13 2.56 -6.40 0.25
CA PHE A 13 3.35 -6.38 1.47
C PHE A 13 2.63 -7.03 2.64
N ILE A 14 3.40 -7.56 3.59
CA ILE A 14 2.90 -7.88 4.93
C ILE A 14 3.54 -6.91 5.91
N TYR A 15 2.73 -6.24 6.71
CA TYR A 15 3.17 -5.50 7.87
C TYR A 15 2.82 -6.31 9.12
N GLU A 16 3.83 -6.73 9.86
CA GLU A 16 3.70 -7.51 11.07
C GLU A 16 3.97 -6.63 12.28
N ASN A 17 2.99 -6.50 13.17
CA ASN A 17 3.17 -5.90 14.48
C ASN A 17 3.03 -6.94 15.60
N GLU A 18 2.95 -6.52 16.84
CA GLU A 18 2.85 -7.43 18.00
C GLU A 18 1.61 -8.34 17.93
N THR A 19 0.48 -7.84 17.44
CA THR A 19 -0.83 -8.51 17.50
C THR A 19 -1.37 -8.96 16.15
N SER A 20 -0.85 -8.42 15.05
CA SER A 20 -1.50 -8.54 13.74
C SER A 20 -0.51 -8.75 12.60
N LEU A 21 -1.01 -9.42 11.56
CA LEU A 21 -0.44 -9.49 10.21
C LEU A 21 -1.39 -8.73 9.28
N LEU A 22 -0.94 -7.62 8.74
CA LEU A 22 -1.68 -6.78 7.81
C LEU A 22 -1.14 -7.05 6.40
N VAL A 23 -1.91 -7.72 5.56
CA VAL A 23 -1.51 -8.12 4.20
C VAL A 23 -2.15 -7.18 3.20
N PHE A 24 -1.34 -6.38 2.52
CA PHE A 24 -1.78 -5.41 1.51
C PHE A 24 -1.57 -5.96 0.11
N ASP A 25 -2.57 -5.80 -0.74
CA ASP A 25 -2.55 -6.07 -2.19
C ASP A 25 -1.83 -7.38 -2.55
N PHE A 26 -2.32 -8.48 -1.95
CA PHE A 26 -1.76 -9.80 -2.18
C PHE A 26 -2.00 -10.25 -3.63
N TYR A 27 -0.95 -10.19 -4.43
CA TYR A 27 -0.95 -10.65 -5.82
C TYR A 27 -0.18 -11.98 -5.96
N LYS A 28 1.08 -11.99 -5.53
CA LYS A 28 1.98 -13.15 -5.52
C LYS A 28 2.80 -13.16 -4.23
N ASP A 29 3.18 -14.35 -3.83
CA ASP A 29 4.11 -14.62 -2.73
C ASP A 29 5.07 -15.74 -3.14
N PRO A 30 6.06 -15.45 -4.02
CA PRO A 30 6.95 -16.48 -4.57
C PRO A 30 7.80 -17.21 -3.53
N GLU A 31 8.01 -16.59 -2.37
CA GLU A 31 8.82 -17.14 -1.27
C GLU A 31 7.94 -17.80 -0.18
N ASP A 32 6.63 -18.00 -0.43
CA ASP A 32 5.67 -18.56 0.53
C ASP A 32 5.76 -17.93 1.93
N ARG A 33 5.99 -16.61 1.96
CA ARG A 33 6.24 -15.85 3.19
C ARG A 33 5.03 -15.88 4.12
N LEU A 34 3.84 -15.63 3.59
CA LEU A 34 2.61 -15.62 4.38
C LEU A 34 2.34 -16.99 5.01
N GLU A 35 2.44 -18.06 4.22
CA GLU A 35 2.27 -19.43 4.74
C GLU A 35 3.29 -19.75 5.83
N THR A 36 4.53 -19.33 5.66
CA THR A 36 5.59 -19.53 6.66
C THR A 36 5.28 -18.80 7.97
N LEU A 37 4.84 -17.55 7.90
CA LEU A 37 4.44 -16.77 9.08
C LEU A 37 3.24 -17.39 9.80
N LEU A 38 2.26 -17.90 9.06
CA LEU A 38 1.04 -18.46 9.63
C LEU A 38 1.24 -19.80 10.35
N LYS A 39 2.30 -20.56 10.04
CA LYS A 39 2.58 -21.84 10.72
C LYS A 39 2.74 -21.68 12.23
N ASP A 40 3.42 -20.62 12.66
CA ASP A 40 3.80 -20.42 14.06
C ASP A 40 3.09 -19.22 14.70
N SER A 41 2.47 -18.35 13.91
CA SER A 41 1.83 -17.14 14.38
C SER A 41 0.35 -17.34 14.71
N LYS A 42 -0.06 -16.85 15.88
CA LYS A 42 -1.48 -16.72 16.27
C LYS A 42 -2.00 -15.27 16.15
N LYS A 43 -1.20 -14.37 15.55
CA LYS A 43 -1.57 -12.97 15.33
C LYS A 43 -2.80 -12.89 14.44
N LYS A 44 -3.62 -11.86 14.64
CA LYS A 44 -4.79 -11.60 13.80
C LYS A 44 -4.36 -11.33 12.36
N LEU A 45 -5.02 -11.96 11.40
CA LEU A 45 -4.71 -11.81 9.98
C LEU A 45 -5.77 -10.95 9.31
N TYR A 46 -5.34 -9.89 8.63
CA TYR A 46 -6.20 -8.98 7.88
C TYR A 46 -5.69 -8.84 6.45
N PHE A 47 -6.60 -8.92 5.47
CA PHE A 47 -6.29 -8.64 4.07
C PHE A 47 -6.87 -7.29 3.67
N PHE A 48 -6.05 -6.51 2.95
CA PHE A 48 -6.43 -5.22 2.37
C PHE A 48 -6.28 -5.32 0.86
N VAL A 49 -7.33 -4.98 0.11
CA VAL A 49 -7.31 -5.00 -1.36
C VAL A 49 -7.76 -3.64 -1.88
N SER A 50 -6.81 -2.89 -2.44
CA SER A 50 -7.03 -1.52 -2.89
C SER A 50 -7.97 -1.46 -4.10
N HIS A 51 -7.82 -2.40 -5.05
CA HIS A 51 -8.63 -2.49 -6.25
C HIS A 51 -8.55 -3.88 -6.91
N TYR A 52 -9.31 -4.07 -8.00
CA TYR A 52 -9.52 -5.40 -8.60
C TYR A 52 -8.49 -5.82 -9.65
N HIS A 53 -7.50 -4.99 -10.01
CA HIS A 53 -6.47 -5.34 -10.99
C HIS A 53 -5.66 -6.56 -10.54
N ALA A 54 -5.27 -7.39 -11.53
CA ALA A 54 -4.67 -8.68 -11.26
C ALA A 54 -3.28 -8.62 -10.61
N ASP A 55 -2.61 -7.50 -10.67
CA ASP A 55 -1.31 -7.24 -10.02
C ASP A 55 -1.44 -6.69 -8.57
N HIS A 56 -2.68 -6.49 -8.09
CA HIS A 56 -3.01 -6.11 -6.72
C HIS A 56 -3.90 -7.11 -6.00
N PHE A 57 -4.64 -7.92 -6.75
CA PHE A 57 -5.66 -8.79 -6.19
C PHE A 57 -5.59 -10.22 -6.72
N ASN A 58 -5.20 -11.16 -5.86
CA ASN A 58 -5.33 -12.58 -6.11
C ASN A 58 -6.49 -13.16 -5.28
N ARG A 59 -7.50 -13.70 -5.96
CA ARG A 59 -8.67 -14.29 -5.30
C ARG A 59 -8.35 -15.52 -4.45
N ASP A 60 -7.17 -16.11 -4.59
CA ASP A 60 -6.73 -17.23 -3.77
C ASP A 60 -6.52 -16.85 -2.30
N ILE A 61 -6.57 -15.55 -1.94
CA ILE A 61 -6.59 -15.11 -0.54
C ILE A 61 -7.74 -15.75 0.25
N ARG A 62 -8.83 -16.16 -0.40
CA ARG A 62 -9.94 -16.89 0.24
C ARG A 62 -9.52 -18.19 0.92
N ARG A 63 -8.40 -18.81 0.51
CA ARG A 63 -7.90 -20.06 1.13
C ARG A 63 -7.57 -19.91 2.61
N TRP A 64 -7.34 -18.67 3.06
CA TRP A 64 -7.12 -18.36 4.47
C TRP A 64 -8.38 -17.90 5.21
N GLU A 65 -9.57 -18.15 4.66
CA GLU A 65 -10.83 -17.64 5.19
C GLU A 65 -11.08 -18.06 6.65
N GLU A 66 -10.74 -19.30 7.03
CA GLU A 66 -10.87 -19.76 8.42
C GLU A 66 -9.88 -19.04 9.35
N ARG A 67 -8.73 -18.63 8.84
CA ARG A 67 -7.64 -18.02 9.61
C ARG A 67 -7.73 -16.49 9.69
N ALA A 68 -8.25 -15.85 8.64
CA ALA A 68 -8.37 -14.40 8.58
C ALA A 68 -9.46 -13.89 9.53
N GLU A 69 -9.20 -12.72 10.12
CA GLU A 69 -10.19 -11.97 10.88
C GLU A 69 -11.12 -11.19 9.93
N ALA A 70 -10.54 -10.53 8.91
CA ALA A 70 -11.30 -9.77 7.95
C ALA A 70 -10.58 -9.60 6.60
N TYR A 71 -11.40 -9.37 5.57
CA TYR A 71 -11.02 -8.94 4.22
C TYR A 71 -11.60 -7.56 4.00
N ILE A 72 -10.74 -6.55 3.95
CA ILE A 72 -11.10 -5.13 3.84
C ILE A 72 -10.76 -4.71 2.41
N MET A 73 -11.77 -4.45 1.61
CA MET A 73 -11.60 -4.38 0.16
C MET A 73 -12.37 -3.19 -0.42
N HIS A 74 -11.85 -2.60 -1.48
CA HIS A 74 -12.67 -1.68 -2.26
C HIS A 74 -13.90 -2.41 -2.84
N LYS A 75 -15.04 -1.73 -2.89
CA LYS A 75 -16.33 -2.33 -3.29
C LYS A 75 -16.33 -3.00 -4.67
N ASN A 76 -15.40 -2.63 -5.57
CA ASN A 76 -15.28 -3.21 -6.90
C ASN A 76 -14.50 -4.54 -6.92
N CYS A 77 -13.96 -4.98 -5.78
CA CYS A 77 -13.28 -6.25 -5.66
C CYS A 77 -14.30 -7.37 -5.44
N TRP A 78 -14.25 -8.40 -6.26
CA TRP A 78 -15.16 -9.54 -6.18
C TRP A 78 -14.46 -10.76 -5.59
N LEU A 79 -14.84 -11.12 -4.38
CA LEU A 79 -14.39 -12.30 -3.69
C LEU A 79 -15.60 -13.08 -3.18
N THR A 80 -15.81 -14.30 -3.68
CA THR A 80 -16.82 -15.21 -3.16
C THR A 80 -16.24 -15.96 -1.99
N MET A 81 -16.92 -15.93 -0.85
CA MET A 81 -16.49 -16.51 0.41
C MET A 81 -17.63 -17.28 1.05
N ASP A 82 -17.29 -18.27 1.89
CA ASP A 82 -18.29 -18.96 2.72
C ASP A 82 -18.58 -18.15 3.99
N ARG A 83 -17.61 -17.36 4.46
CA ARG A 83 -17.71 -16.46 5.61
C ARG A 83 -17.87 -15.01 5.17
N GLU A 84 -19.02 -14.71 4.55
CA GLU A 84 -19.31 -13.36 4.01
C GLU A 84 -19.24 -12.26 5.10
N GLU A 85 -19.47 -12.59 6.38
CA GLU A 85 -19.36 -11.66 7.50
C GLU A 85 -17.95 -11.12 7.75
N LYS A 86 -16.92 -11.80 7.23
CA LYS A 86 -15.51 -11.35 7.30
C LYS A 86 -15.15 -10.35 6.19
N LYS A 87 -16.03 -10.16 5.21
CA LYS A 87 -15.80 -9.27 4.07
C LYS A 87 -16.38 -7.88 4.34
N HIS A 88 -15.52 -6.87 4.33
CA HIS A 88 -15.87 -5.48 4.50
C HIS A 88 -15.55 -4.71 3.22
N LEU A 89 -16.60 -4.31 2.51
CA LEU A 89 -16.47 -3.52 1.28
C LEU A 89 -16.49 -2.04 1.64
N MET A 90 -15.50 -1.29 1.17
CA MET A 90 -15.32 0.13 1.45
C MET A 90 -15.33 0.96 0.16
N VAL A 91 -15.64 2.23 0.33
CA VAL A 91 -15.47 3.28 -0.69
C VAL A 91 -14.67 4.44 -0.11
N PRO A 92 -14.06 5.29 -0.96
CA PRO A 92 -13.37 6.49 -0.48
C PRO A 92 -14.24 7.35 0.44
N GLY A 93 -13.72 7.66 1.63
CA GLY A 93 -14.41 8.38 2.70
C GLY A 93 -14.92 7.50 3.84
N ASP A 94 -14.98 6.18 3.64
CA ASP A 94 -15.40 5.25 4.69
C ASP A 94 -14.34 5.10 5.78
N THR A 95 -14.83 4.84 6.99
CA THR A 95 -14.02 4.45 8.14
C THR A 95 -14.59 3.16 8.74
N LEU A 96 -13.73 2.17 8.95
CA LEU A 96 -14.03 0.88 9.55
C LEU A 96 -13.22 0.70 10.83
N THR A 97 -13.86 0.23 11.92
CA THR A 97 -13.16 -0.13 13.16
C THR A 97 -13.46 -1.58 13.53
N LEU A 98 -12.41 -2.37 13.72
CA LEU A 98 -12.46 -3.78 14.10
C LEU A 98 -11.54 -3.99 15.32
N GLY A 99 -12.09 -3.83 16.51
CA GLY A 99 -11.31 -3.87 17.74
C GLY A 99 -10.29 -2.73 17.82
N ASP A 100 -9.01 -3.05 17.81
CA ASP A 100 -7.88 -2.12 17.85
C ASP A 100 -7.41 -1.66 16.46
N LEU A 101 -8.00 -2.22 15.40
CA LEU A 101 -7.74 -1.82 14.02
C LEU A 101 -8.71 -0.73 13.58
N THR A 102 -8.21 0.39 13.08
CA THR A 102 -9.01 1.42 12.40
C THR A 102 -8.49 1.60 11.00
N VAL A 103 -9.40 1.58 10.03
CA VAL A 103 -9.10 1.70 8.60
C VAL A 103 -9.89 2.87 8.03
N ILE A 104 -9.21 3.76 7.33
CA ILE A 104 -9.82 4.83 6.54
C ILE A 104 -9.46 4.57 5.09
N MET A 105 -10.44 4.58 4.20
CA MET A 105 -10.21 4.50 2.76
C MET A 105 -10.21 5.90 2.16
N TYR A 106 -9.11 6.27 1.51
CA TYR A 106 -9.02 7.45 0.64
C TYR A 106 -9.19 7.04 -0.83
N GLY A 107 -9.29 8.00 -1.72
CA GLY A 107 -9.39 7.74 -3.15
C GLY A 107 -8.08 7.28 -3.79
N SER A 108 -8.17 7.04 -5.08
CA SER A 108 -7.06 6.67 -5.96
C SER A 108 -7.15 7.49 -7.25
N THR A 109 -6.11 7.44 -8.06
CA THR A 109 -6.04 8.10 -9.38
C THR A 109 -6.00 7.09 -10.53
N ASP A 110 -6.12 5.83 -10.21
CA ASP A 110 -6.47 4.77 -11.12
C ASP A 110 -7.82 4.18 -10.67
N GLU A 111 -7.88 2.93 -10.25
CA GLU A 111 -9.07 2.29 -9.73
C GLU A 111 -9.01 2.18 -8.19
N GLY A 112 -10.17 2.01 -7.56
CA GLY A 112 -10.29 1.65 -6.14
C GLY A 112 -9.99 2.76 -5.15
N GLY A 113 -9.07 2.50 -4.23
CA GLY A 113 -8.72 3.43 -3.17
C GLY A 113 -7.37 3.13 -2.54
N SER A 114 -6.99 3.97 -1.58
CA SER A 114 -5.81 3.81 -0.73
C SER A 114 -6.22 3.65 0.72
N PHE A 115 -5.39 3.01 1.52
CA PHE A 115 -5.69 2.71 2.92
C PHE A 115 -4.81 3.46 3.89
N LEU A 116 -5.42 4.11 4.87
CA LEU A 116 -4.76 4.50 6.10
C LEU A 116 -5.20 3.56 7.21
N VAL A 117 -4.26 2.83 7.79
CA VAL A 117 -4.51 1.80 8.79
C VAL A 117 -3.83 2.19 10.10
N LYS A 118 -4.60 2.23 11.19
CA LYS A 118 -4.08 2.39 12.55
C LYS A 118 -4.18 1.06 13.27
N SER A 119 -3.03 0.52 13.71
CA SER A 119 -2.93 -0.77 14.39
C SER A 119 -1.69 -0.82 15.28
N GLY A 120 -1.82 -1.34 16.50
CA GLY A 120 -0.71 -1.47 17.44
C GLY A 120 -0.01 -0.14 17.77
N GLY A 121 -0.74 0.98 17.75
CA GLY A 121 -0.19 2.32 18.00
C GLY A 121 0.59 2.91 16.82
N LYS A 122 0.58 2.26 15.66
CA LYS A 122 1.22 2.71 14.41
C LYS A 122 0.19 3.15 13.39
N THR A 123 0.57 4.08 12.55
CA THR A 123 -0.20 4.56 11.41
C THR A 123 0.50 4.16 10.12
N ILE A 124 -0.14 3.34 9.32
CA ILE A 124 0.38 2.78 8.08
C ILE A 124 -0.45 3.32 6.91
N PHE A 125 0.18 3.82 5.88
CA PHE A 125 -0.46 4.22 4.63
C PHE A 125 -0.03 3.30 3.50
N HIS A 126 -1.00 2.76 2.77
CA HIS A 126 -0.78 2.02 1.54
C HIS A 126 -1.52 2.71 0.40
N ALA A 127 -0.77 3.26 -0.54
CA ALA A 127 -1.32 4.11 -1.58
C ALA A 127 -2.17 3.36 -2.62
N GLY A 128 -2.06 2.00 -2.71
CA GLY A 128 -2.59 1.31 -3.88
C GLY A 128 -1.99 1.95 -5.14
N ASP A 129 -2.84 2.33 -6.07
CA ASP A 129 -2.41 3.04 -7.29
C ASP A 129 -2.69 4.55 -7.25
N LEU A 130 -2.78 5.12 -6.05
CA LEU A 130 -2.76 6.58 -5.90
C LEU A 130 -1.39 7.12 -6.26
N ASN A 131 -1.26 7.77 -7.42
CA ASN A 131 -0.03 8.41 -7.89
C ASN A 131 -0.34 9.52 -8.88
N TRP A 132 0.62 10.40 -9.12
CA TRP A 132 0.56 11.34 -10.23
C TRP A 132 1.01 10.64 -11.52
N TRP A 133 0.05 9.99 -12.22
CA TRP A 133 0.29 9.22 -13.43
C TRP A 133 0.54 10.13 -14.63
N HIS A 134 1.75 10.67 -14.73
CA HIS A 134 2.20 11.44 -15.87
C HIS A 134 2.95 10.53 -16.84
N TRP A 135 2.46 10.41 -18.07
CA TRP A 135 3.02 9.52 -19.08
C TRP A 135 3.62 10.29 -20.23
N ALA A 136 4.88 10.00 -20.58
CA ALA A 136 5.51 10.52 -21.79
C ALA A 136 4.78 9.96 -23.03
N GLY A 137 4.38 10.86 -23.94
CA GLY A 137 3.66 10.49 -25.15
C GLY A 137 2.14 10.56 -25.06
N GLU A 138 1.57 10.68 -23.86
CA GLU A 138 0.14 10.96 -23.70
C GLU A 138 -0.19 12.43 -24.02
N PRO A 139 -1.44 12.71 -24.45
CA PRO A 139 -1.90 14.08 -24.69
C PRO A 139 -1.70 14.96 -23.45
N ALA A 140 -1.33 16.22 -23.67
CA ALA A 140 -1.13 17.18 -22.58
C ALA A 140 -2.38 17.32 -21.69
N ALA A 141 -3.58 17.21 -22.27
CA ALA A 141 -4.84 17.29 -21.54
C ALA A 141 -5.00 16.14 -20.54
N ASP A 142 -4.60 14.92 -20.91
CA ASP A 142 -4.70 13.73 -20.06
C ASP A 142 -3.69 13.80 -18.90
N ASN A 143 -2.47 14.24 -19.19
CA ASN A 143 -1.45 14.49 -18.16
C ASN A 143 -1.83 15.62 -17.20
N LEU A 144 -2.54 16.66 -17.67
CA LEU A 144 -3.09 17.72 -16.82
C LEU A 144 -4.25 17.19 -15.94
N ALA A 145 -5.10 16.32 -16.49
CA ALA A 145 -6.16 15.66 -15.74
C ALA A 145 -5.56 14.78 -14.63
N ALA A 146 -4.58 13.92 -14.95
CA ALA A 146 -3.88 13.08 -14.00
C ALA A 146 -3.26 13.91 -12.85
N LYS A 147 -2.64 15.05 -13.17
CA LYS A 147 -2.15 15.99 -12.16
C LYS A 147 -3.26 16.48 -11.24
N ARG A 148 -4.32 17.04 -11.84
CA ARG A 148 -5.46 17.60 -11.10
C ARG A 148 -6.08 16.57 -10.16
N ASP A 149 -6.31 15.36 -10.67
CA ASP A 149 -6.98 14.31 -9.93
C ASP A 149 -6.10 13.78 -8.79
N PHE A 150 -4.80 13.66 -9.00
CA PHE A 150 -3.85 13.32 -7.95
C PHE A 150 -3.83 14.37 -6.82
N PHE A 151 -3.69 15.66 -7.15
CA PHE A 151 -3.67 16.69 -6.13
C PHE A 151 -5.03 16.89 -5.45
N HIS A 152 -6.14 16.59 -6.15
CA HIS A 152 -7.45 16.52 -5.54
C HIS A 152 -7.51 15.46 -4.45
N GLU A 153 -7.12 14.20 -4.76
CA GLU A 153 -7.12 13.12 -3.77
C GLU A 153 -6.13 13.39 -2.63
N LEU A 154 -4.94 13.85 -2.95
CA LEU A 154 -3.94 14.21 -1.95
C LEU A 154 -4.43 15.32 -1.00
N SER A 155 -5.24 16.27 -1.48
CA SER A 155 -5.81 17.34 -0.66
C SER A 155 -6.77 16.84 0.42
N ARG A 156 -7.37 15.67 0.22
CA ARG A 156 -8.32 15.04 1.16
C ARG A 156 -7.63 14.26 2.28
N PHE A 157 -6.33 14.02 2.12
CA PHE A 157 -5.55 13.30 3.11
C PHE A 157 -5.35 14.16 4.37
N SER A 158 -5.87 13.70 5.52
CA SER A 158 -5.90 14.47 6.75
C SER A 158 -4.68 14.26 7.64
N GLU A 159 -4.03 13.09 7.55
CA GLU A 159 -2.86 12.78 8.37
C GLU A 159 -1.61 13.46 7.81
N ARG A 160 -0.85 14.09 8.70
CA ARG A 160 0.43 14.71 8.36
C ARG A 160 1.63 13.81 8.65
N GLN A 161 1.49 12.91 9.58
CA GLN A 161 2.55 12.00 10.00
C GLN A 161 2.05 10.57 9.95
N VAL A 162 2.83 9.68 9.34
CA VAL A 162 2.58 8.25 9.33
C VAL A 162 3.87 7.50 9.68
N ASP A 163 3.75 6.33 10.30
CA ASP A 163 4.94 5.55 10.65
C ASP A 163 5.55 4.90 9.39
N VAL A 164 4.70 4.34 8.52
CA VAL A 164 5.13 3.73 7.26
C VAL A 164 4.20 4.15 6.12
N ALA A 165 4.77 4.54 5.00
CA ALA A 165 4.04 4.79 3.76
C ALA A 165 4.57 3.89 2.63
N PHE A 166 3.69 3.08 2.05
CA PHE A 166 3.92 2.34 0.81
C PHE A 166 3.42 3.20 -0.35
N PHE A 167 4.32 3.59 -1.25
CA PHE A 167 3.98 4.54 -2.31
C PHE A 167 4.56 4.11 -3.68
N PRO A 168 3.76 4.24 -4.78
CA PRO A 168 4.20 3.87 -6.12
C PRO A 168 5.36 4.72 -6.62
N VAL A 169 6.40 4.07 -7.16
CA VAL A 169 7.49 4.71 -7.88
C VAL A 169 7.76 3.93 -9.16
N ASP A 170 6.96 4.18 -10.18
CA ASP A 170 6.90 3.38 -11.41
C ASP A 170 7.96 3.77 -12.43
N ALA A 171 8.80 2.81 -12.81
CA ALA A 171 9.87 3.03 -13.78
C ALA A 171 9.37 3.43 -15.17
N ARG A 172 8.15 3.07 -15.54
CA ARG A 172 7.55 3.38 -16.84
C ARG A 172 7.30 4.87 -17.01
N GLN A 173 7.14 5.63 -15.91
CA GLN A 173 6.96 7.09 -15.93
C GLN A 173 8.24 7.87 -16.27
N GLN A 174 9.38 7.20 -16.40
CA GLN A 174 10.66 7.79 -16.79
C GLN A 174 11.04 9.01 -15.92
N ALA A 175 11.17 10.20 -16.51
CA ALA A 175 11.53 11.43 -15.80
C ALA A 175 10.47 11.88 -14.77
N ALA A 176 9.21 11.50 -14.96
CA ALA A 176 8.13 11.83 -14.03
C ALA A 176 7.99 10.85 -12.85
N ARG A 177 8.84 9.83 -12.79
CA ARG A 177 8.76 8.72 -11.84
C ARG A 177 8.61 9.15 -10.37
N GLU A 178 9.24 10.25 -9.99
CA GLU A 178 9.29 10.73 -8.62
C GLU A 178 8.29 11.83 -8.30
N TRP A 179 7.58 12.35 -9.31
CA TRP A 179 6.69 13.52 -9.11
C TRP A 179 5.58 13.24 -8.09
N GLY A 180 4.97 12.06 -8.17
CA GLY A 180 3.92 11.68 -7.23
C GLY A 180 4.42 11.55 -5.80
N VAL A 181 5.51 10.82 -5.59
CA VAL A 181 6.07 10.59 -4.26
C VAL A 181 6.63 11.87 -3.65
N MET A 182 7.26 12.76 -4.44
CA MET A 182 7.72 14.06 -3.96
C MET A 182 6.55 14.95 -3.52
N ALA A 183 5.50 15.04 -4.34
CA ALA A 183 4.30 15.81 -3.98
C ALA A 183 3.58 15.22 -2.74
N TYR A 184 3.60 13.90 -2.55
CA TYR A 184 3.13 13.26 -1.33
C TYR A 184 3.93 13.70 -0.11
N LEU A 185 5.28 13.70 -0.21
CA LEU A 185 6.18 14.09 0.88
C LEU A 185 6.10 15.59 1.25
N GLU A 186 5.67 16.47 0.34
CA GLU A 186 5.37 17.87 0.68
C GLU A 186 4.20 18.00 1.67
N ARG A 187 3.34 16.99 1.74
CA ARG A 187 2.13 17.01 2.56
C ARG A 187 2.20 16.08 3.77
N VAL A 188 2.86 14.94 3.64
CA VAL A 188 2.91 13.87 4.63
C VAL A 188 4.36 13.52 4.94
N GLU A 189 4.66 13.36 6.20
CA GLU A 189 5.97 13.02 6.75
C GLU A 189 5.98 11.56 7.23
N PRO A 190 6.28 10.57 6.37
CA PRO A 190 6.43 9.20 6.81
C PRO A 190 7.78 9.01 7.51
N LYS A 191 7.78 8.30 8.65
CA LYS A 191 9.04 7.89 9.29
C LYS A 191 9.83 6.93 8.41
N LEU A 192 9.14 6.07 7.66
CA LEU A 192 9.71 5.19 6.64
C LEU A 192 8.87 5.25 5.37
N LEU A 193 9.48 5.61 4.26
CA LEU A 193 8.90 5.51 2.92
C LEU A 193 9.34 4.19 2.28
N VAL A 194 8.38 3.39 1.83
CA VAL A 194 8.60 2.11 1.15
C VAL A 194 8.18 2.26 -0.31
N ALA A 195 9.11 2.07 -1.23
CA ALA A 195 8.81 2.11 -2.65
C ALA A 195 8.13 0.82 -3.11
N MET A 196 7.07 0.96 -3.91
CA MET A 196 6.35 -0.15 -4.53
C MET A 196 6.05 0.12 -6.00
N HIS A 197 5.38 -0.79 -6.69
CA HIS A 197 4.90 -0.65 -8.07
C HIS A 197 6.03 -0.35 -9.07
N ALA A 198 7.18 -1.05 -8.92
CA ALA A 198 8.41 -0.71 -9.63
C ALA A 198 8.47 -1.24 -11.09
N PHE A 199 7.54 -2.13 -11.50
CA PHE A 199 7.54 -2.81 -12.80
C PHE A 199 8.92 -3.37 -13.21
N GLY A 200 9.51 -4.16 -12.31
CA GLY A 200 10.77 -4.87 -12.54
C GLY A 200 12.02 -3.99 -12.62
N LYS A 201 11.89 -2.68 -12.43
CA LYS A 201 13.04 -1.77 -12.39
C LYS A 201 13.07 -1.03 -11.06
N ARG A 202 13.98 -1.49 -10.19
CA ARG A 202 14.21 -0.86 -8.88
C ARG A 202 14.37 0.66 -9.01
N TRP A 203 13.76 1.38 -8.08
CA TRP A 203 13.97 2.80 -7.95
C TRP A 203 15.38 3.10 -7.43
N LEU A 204 16.07 3.98 -8.12
CA LEU A 204 17.27 4.65 -7.65
C LEU A 204 16.90 6.12 -7.53
N PRO A 205 16.80 6.68 -6.31
CA PRO A 205 16.42 8.07 -6.12
C PRO A 205 17.32 9.01 -6.88
N SER A 206 16.70 10.00 -7.54
CA SER A 206 17.45 11.03 -8.26
C SER A 206 18.19 11.97 -7.30
N TYR A 207 19.16 12.74 -7.83
CA TYR A 207 19.80 13.81 -7.06
C TYR A 207 18.81 14.84 -6.57
N GLU A 208 17.78 15.15 -7.37
CA GLU A 208 16.71 16.06 -7.01
C GLU A 208 15.93 15.55 -5.78
N PHE A 209 15.52 14.28 -5.79
CA PHE A 209 14.86 13.65 -4.66
C PHE A 209 15.74 13.69 -3.41
N LEU A 210 17.00 13.26 -3.49
CA LEU A 210 17.93 13.23 -2.37
C LEU A 210 18.28 14.64 -1.85
N TRP A 211 18.24 15.64 -2.72
CA TRP A 211 18.47 17.04 -2.34
C TRP A 211 17.28 17.60 -1.54
N HIS A 212 16.05 17.29 -1.96
CA HIS A 212 14.84 17.79 -1.29
C HIS A 212 14.52 17.01 0.00
N TYR A 213 14.87 15.72 0.05
CA TYR A 213 14.52 14.83 1.15
C TYR A 213 15.74 14.07 1.70
N PRO A 214 16.81 14.76 2.13
CA PRO A 214 18.06 14.12 2.53
C PRO A 214 17.92 13.22 3.77
N GLU A 215 16.97 13.51 4.65
CA GLU A 215 16.75 12.77 5.91
C GLU A 215 15.63 11.72 5.80
N GLN A 216 14.97 11.62 4.64
CA GLN A 216 13.89 10.65 4.47
C GLN A 216 14.42 9.23 4.50
N LYS A 217 14.02 8.46 5.51
CA LYS A 217 14.31 7.03 5.55
C LYS A 217 13.56 6.32 4.43
N LEU A 218 14.29 5.57 3.61
CA LEU A 218 13.79 4.84 2.45
C LEU A 218 14.00 3.34 2.62
N TRP A 219 13.01 2.57 2.21
CA TRP A 219 13.22 1.17 1.88
C TRP A 219 12.74 0.90 0.46
N ILE A 220 13.65 0.39 -0.35
CA ILE A 220 13.44 0.08 -1.76
C ILE A 220 13.74 -1.42 -1.91
N PRO A 221 12.72 -2.29 -1.86
CA PRO A 221 12.92 -3.73 -1.99
C PRO A 221 13.69 -4.09 -3.26
N GLU A 222 14.56 -5.07 -3.20
CA GLU A 222 15.37 -5.52 -4.34
C GLU A 222 14.79 -6.75 -5.01
N LYS A 223 14.21 -7.65 -4.21
CA LYS A 223 13.66 -8.92 -4.66
C LYS A 223 12.51 -9.36 -3.78
N ASP A 224 11.69 -10.26 -4.32
CA ASP A 224 10.62 -10.90 -3.58
C ASP A 224 11.17 -11.59 -2.31
N GLY A 225 10.42 -11.51 -1.22
CA GLY A 225 10.80 -12.05 0.08
C GLY A 225 11.74 -11.17 0.91
N ASP A 226 12.17 -10.00 0.41
CA ASP A 226 12.95 -9.05 1.21
C ASP A 226 12.22 -8.63 2.48
N VAL A 227 12.98 -8.38 3.54
CA VAL A 227 12.48 -8.08 4.89
C VAL A 227 13.12 -6.80 5.42
N LYS A 228 12.33 -5.98 6.09
CA LYS A 228 12.77 -4.76 6.76
C LYS A 228 12.17 -4.67 8.15
N GLU A 229 13.00 -4.41 9.15
CA GLU A 229 12.51 -3.96 10.46
C GLU A 229 12.03 -2.50 10.34
N ALA A 230 10.78 -2.24 10.71
CA ALA A 230 10.29 -0.90 10.89
C ALA A 230 10.76 -0.41 12.26
N GLU A 231 11.69 0.55 12.25
CA GLU A 231 12.19 1.15 13.48
C GLU A 231 11.04 1.82 14.25
N SER A 232 11.02 1.61 15.55
CA SER A 232 10.04 2.18 16.51
C SER A 232 10.15 3.70 16.63
#